data_4044a5ab026eae53425cb1b3a1cc635f
#
_entry.id   4044a5ab026eae53425cb1b3a1cc635f
#
_cell.length_a   1.000
_cell.length_b   1.000
_cell.length_c   1.000
_cell.angle_alpha   90.00
_cell.angle_beta   90.00
_cell.angle_gamma   90.00
#
_symmetry.space_group_name_H-M   'P 1'
#
loop_
_entity.id
_entity.type
_entity.pdbx_description
1 polymer ?
#
loop_
_entity_poly.entity_id
_entity_poly.type
_entity_poly.pdbx_seq_one_letter_code
_entity_poly.pdbx_strand_id
1 'polypeptide(L)'
;MAGKVISVSSVKGGVGKTTTVLNLAGIYCELDKKVLIIDMDLYSGGVAVSLNVKNNKDIFMMIDSMASNRFTELRNYVTTYNKNIDVLSCPKDPREASKIESRFIPIIFDLARKDYDIVLVDTSHILDEINLTVLDYSYMSLFIVTNDFVDLKNMKSLLSIFKDTDKKNYLILLNNSRDTGKDYMSLYD
;
A
#
# COMPACT_ATOMS: atom_id res chain seq x y z
N MET A 1 17.67 4.20 13.03
CA MET A 1 16.21 4.32 13.36
C MET A 1 15.47 3.24 12.62
N ALA A 2 14.44 2.64 13.19
CA ALA A 2 13.62 1.69 12.44
C ALA A 2 12.90 2.39 11.29
N GLY A 3 12.74 1.71 10.17
CA GLY A 3 12.05 2.23 9.00
C GLY A 3 10.59 2.59 9.26
N LYS A 4 10.02 3.43 8.41
CA LYS A 4 8.62 3.89 8.53
C LYS A 4 7.75 3.23 7.48
N VAL A 5 6.62 2.66 7.91
CA VAL A 5 5.60 2.12 6.99
C VAL A 5 4.61 3.22 6.66
N ILE A 6 4.41 3.47 5.37
CA ILE A 6 3.44 4.44 4.84
C ILE A 6 2.51 3.68 3.91
N SER A 7 1.25 3.55 4.27
CA SER A 7 0.24 2.97 3.40
C SER A 7 -0.41 4.03 2.52
N VAL A 8 -0.67 3.68 1.26
CA VAL A 8 -1.43 4.51 0.31
C VAL A 8 -2.74 3.80 0.02
N SER A 9 -3.84 4.42 0.40
CA SER A 9 -5.17 3.82 0.37
C SER A 9 -6.19 4.75 -0.30
N SER A 10 -7.39 4.23 -0.54
CA SER A 10 -8.53 5.00 -1.06
C SER A 10 -9.82 4.25 -0.81
N VAL A 11 -10.94 4.94 -0.89
CA VAL A 11 -12.29 4.36 -0.80
C VAL A 11 -12.90 4.09 -2.19
N LYS A 12 -12.14 4.33 -3.27
CA LYS A 12 -12.53 4.11 -4.66
C LYS A 12 -11.37 3.57 -5.48
N GLY A 13 -11.65 2.68 -6.44
CA GLY A 13 -10.66 2.19 -7.38
C GLY A 13 -10.27 3.22 -8.45
N GLY A 14 -9.05 3.12 -8.97
CA GLY A 14 -8.59 3.94 -10.11
C GLY A 14 -8.28 5.40 -9.80
N VAL A 15 -8.14 5.79 -8.52
CA VAL A 15 -7.87 7.17 -8.10
C VAL A 15 -6.39 7.55 -8.09
N GLY A 16 -5.47 6.62 -8.41
CA GLY A 16 -4.04 6.88 -8.51
C GLY A 16 -3.18 6.40 -7.34
N LYS A 17 -3.62 5.42 -6.55
CA LYS A 17 -2.83 4.84 -5.44
C LYS A 17 -1.46 4.34 -5.89
N THR A 18 -1.43 3.36 -6.80
CA THR A 18 -0.18 2.79 -7.34
C THR A 18 0.73 3.87 -7.92
N THR A 19 0.16 4.81 -8.69
CA THR A 19 0.93 5.95 -9.24
C THR A 19 1.57 6.77 -8.13
N THR A 20 0.83 7.06 -7.05
CA THR A 20 1.35 7.80 -5.89
C THR A 20 2.46 7.03 -5.18
N VAL A 21 2.28 5.72 -4.95
CA VAL A 21 3.31 4.86 -4.35
C VAL A 21 4.61 4.90 -5.16
N LEU A 22 4.52 4.73 -6.47
CA LEU A 22 5.69 4.72 -7.36
C LEU A 22 6.42 6.07 -7.39
N ASN A 23 5.68 7.19 -7.42
CA ASN A 23 6.28 8.51 -7.35
C ASN A 23 6.93 8.79 -5.99
N LEU A 24 6.30 8.41 -4.88
CA LEU A 24 6.90 8.51 -3.55
C LEU A 24 8.17 7.68 -3.45
N ALA A 25 8.18 6.46 -4.00
CA ALA A 25 9.38 5.63 -4.05
C ALA A 25 10.52 6.30 -4.80
N GLY A 26 10.22 6.95 -5.95
CA GLY A 26 11.18 7.73 -6.71
C GLY A 26 11.75 8.89 -5.90
N ILE A 27 10.89 9.69 -5.24
CA ILE A 27 11.31 10.81 -4.39
C ILE A 27 12.22 10.33 -3.25
N TYR A 28 11.83 9.26 -2.53
CA TYR A 28 12.67 8.73 -1.45
C TYR A 28 14.00 8.16 -1.97
N CYS A 29 14.00 7.56 -3.16
CA CYS A 29 15.23 7.09 -3.81
C CYS A 29 16.18 8.26 -4.12
N GLU A 30 15.67 9.41 -4.61
CA GLU A 30 16.45 10.63 -4.83
C GLU A 30 17.02 11.19 -3.52
N LEU A 31 16.34 10.97 -2.40
CA LEU A 31 16.82 11.31 -1.05
C LEU A 31 17.77 10.24 -0.46
N ASP A 32 18.26 9.33 -1.29
CA ASP A 32 19.17 8.23 -0.94
C ASP A 32 18.63 7.31 0.17
N LYS A 33 17.30 7.11 0.21
CA LYS A 33 16.63 6.18 1.14
C LYS A 33 16.48 4.81 0.51
N LYS A 34 16.64 3.77 1.34
CA LYS A 34 16.27 2.40 0.96
C LYS A 34 14.76 2.23 1.10
N VAL A 35 14.11 1.88 0.00
CA VAL A 35 12.65 1.78 -0.10
C VAL A 35 12.24 0.35 -0.41
N LEU A 36 11.28 -0.17 0.34
CA LEU A 36 10.52 -1.35 -0.04
C LEU A 36 9.13 -0.93 -0.48
N ILE A 37 8.70 -1.36 -1.65
CA ILE A 37 7.30 -1.28 -2.08
C ILE A 37 6.65 -2.64 -1.83
N ILE A 38 5.55 -2.67 -1.07
CA ILE A 38 4.72 -3.86 -0.84
C ILE A 38 3.40 -3.68 -1.58
N ASP A 39 3.11 -4.57 -2.53
CA ASP A 39 1.86 -4.58 -3.28
C ASP A 39 0.82 -5.41 -2.52
N MET A 40 -0.09 -4.72 -1.82
CA MET A 40 -1.21 -5.30 -1.06
C MET A 40 -2.54 -5.22 -1.81
N ASP A 41 -2.57 -4.79 -3.07
CA ASP A 41 -3.71 -5.04 -3.96
C ASP A 41 -3.62 -6.48 -4.49
N LEU A 42 -3.90 -7.43 -3.60
CA LEU A 42 -3.58 -8.86 -3.76
C LEU A 42 -4.27 -9.51 -4.97
N TYR A 43 -5.37 -8.94 -5.45
CA TYR A 43 -6.15 -9.47 -6.57
C TYR A 43 -5.85 -8.78 -7.91
N SER A 44 -5.41 -7.52 -7.87
CA SER A 44 -5.28 -6.68 -9.07
C SER A 44 -3.97 -5.91 -9.10
N GLY A 45 -2.98 -6.34 -8.31
CA GLY A 45 -1.74 -5.63 -8.09
C GLY A 45 -1.02 -5.20 -9.37
N GLY A 46 -0.56 -3.97 -9.37
CA GLY A 46 0.00 -3.32 -10.54
C GLY A 46 1.45 -2.85 -10.39
N VAL A 47 2.04 -2.96 -9.21
CA VAL A 47 3.38 -2.43 -8.93
C VAL A 47 4.44 -3.10 -9.81
N ALA A 48 4.48 -4.43 -9.84
CA ALA A 48 5.47 -5.18 -10.62
C ALA A 48 5.36 -4.89 -12.13
N VAL A 49 4.13 -4.82 -12.65
CA VAL A 49 3.85 -4.50 -14.05
C VAL A 49 4.27 -3.07 -14.39
N SER A 50 3.93 -2.11 -13.52
CA SER A 50 4.26 -0.69 -13.72
C SER A 50 5.77 -0.42 -13.71
N LEU A 51 6.53 -1.17 -12.93
CA LEU A 51 7.98 -1.09 -12.87
C LEU A 51 8.70 -2.02 -13.86
N ASN A 52 7.95 -2.81 -14.64
CA ASN A 52 8.48 -3.82 -15.56
C ASN A 52 9.49 -4.77 -14.87
N VAL A 53 9.19 -5.19 -13.64
CA VAL A 53 9.98 -6.16 -12.91
C VAL A 53 9.40 -7.56 -13.03
N LYS A 54 10.28 -8.58 -13.08
CA LYS A 54 9.84 -9.98 -13.15
C LYS A 54 9.33 -10.39 -11.76
N ASN A 55 8.03 -10.68 -11.68
CA ASN A 55 7.42 -11.21 -10.46
C ASN A 55 7.68 -12.73 -10.37
N ASN A 56 8.87 -13.14 -9.92
CA ASN A 56 9.22 -14.55 -9.68
C ASN A 56 9.11 -14.95 -8.20
N LYS A 57 8.89 -13.98 -7.34
CA LYS A 57 8.77 -14.09 -5.88
C LYS A 57 7.68 -13.12 -5.45
N ASP A 58 6.88 -13.49 -4.47
CA ASP A 58 5.75 -12.70 -4.03
C ASP A 58 5.45 -12.88 -2.55
N ILE A 59 4.48 -12.11 -2.07
CA ILE A 59 4.08 -12.10 -0.66
C ILE A 59 3.46 -13.43 -0.22
N PHE A 60 2.75 -14.15 -1.10
CA PHE A 60 2.17 -15.46 -0.76
C PHE A 60 3.28 -16.48 -0.52
N MET A 61 4.30 -16.55 -1.38
CA MET A 61 5.45 -17.44 -1.19
C MET A 61 6.17 -17.16 0.14
N MET A 62 6.28 -15.88 0.52
CA MET A 62 6.86 -15.47 1.79
C MET A 62 6.03 -15.98 2.97
N ILE A 63 4.71 -15.75 2.95
CA ILE A 63 3.78 -16.16 4.01
C ILE A 63 3.69 -17.69 4.12
N ASP A 64 3.61 -18.41 3.01
CA ASP A 64 3.63 -19.88 3.00
C ASP A 64 4.92 -20.43 3.62
N SER A 65 6.04 -19.80 3.32
CA SER A 65 7.33 -20.15 3.92
C SER A 65 7.36 -19.89 5.43
N MET A 66 6.76 -18.77 5.89
CA MET A 66 6.63 -18.47 7.33
C MET A 66 5.73 -19.51 8.03
N ALA A 67 4.58 -19.79 7.45
CA ALA A 67 3.61 -20.76 8.01
C ALA A 67 4.18 -22.18 8.11
N SER A 68 5.10 -22.56 7.21
CA SER A 68 5.75 -23.85 7.17
C SER A 68 7.14 -23.90 7.85
N ASN A 69 7.51 -22.87 8.60
CA ASN A 69 8.82 -22.72 9.27
C ASN A 69 10.04 -22.83 8.33
N ARG A 70 9.89 -22.42 7.08
CA ARG A 70 10.96 -22.42 6.04
C ARG A 70 11.48 -21.01 5.72
N PHE A 71 10.88 -20.01 6.33
CA PHE A 71 11.30 -18.62 6.14
C PHE A 71 12.73 -18.41 6.67
N THR A 72 13.53 -17.71 5.88
CA THR A 72 14.91 -17.36 6.25
C THR A 72 15.08 -15.85 6.37
N GLU A 73 14.88 -15.11 5.30
CA GLU A 73 15.03 -13.65 5.27
C GLU A 73 14.13 -13.01 4.19
N LEU A 74 13.78 -11.74 4.40
CA LEU A 74 12.92 -10.98 3.50
C LEU A 74 13.49 -10.86 2.07
N ARG A 75 14.81 -10.74 1.94
CA ARG A 75 15.50 -10.62 0.64
C ARG A 75 15.21 -11.75 -0.32
N ASN A 76 14.89 -12.92 0.19
CA ASN A 76 14.58 -14.07 -0.66
C ASN A 76 13.23 -13.94 -1.38
N TYR A 77 12.38 -12.98 -1.02
CA TYR A 77 11.01 -12.82 -1.52
C TYR A 77 10.78 -11.47 -2.24
N VAL A 78 11.76 -10.57 -2.20
CA VAL A 78 11.67 -9.29 -2.92
C VAL A 78 12.38 -9.35 -4.26
N THR A 79 11.97 -8.48 -5.17
CA THR A 79 12.63 -8.25 -6.46
C THR A 79 13.25 -6.87 -6.47
N THR A 80 14.55 -6.78 -6.76
CA THR A 80 15.25 -5.50 -6.84
C THR A 80 14.88 -4.77 -8.13
N TYR A 81 14.38 -3.55 -8.01
CA TYR A 81 14.15 -2.64 -9.12
C TYR A 81 15.38 -1.81 -9.45
N ASN A 82 16.02 -1.20 -8.43
CA ASN A 82 17.28 -0.49 -8.57
C ASN A 82 18.10 -0.56 -7.26
N LYS A 83 19.17 0.21 -7.15
CA LYS A 83 20.07 0.17 -5.98
C LYS A 83 19.37 0.48 -4.63
N ASN A 84 18.27 1.23 -4.65
CA ASN A 84 17.58 1.73 -3.47
C ASN A 84 16.13 1.26 -3.36
N ILE A 85 15.55 0.64 -4.39
CA ILE A 85 14.14 0.22 -4.41
C ILE A 85 14.05 -1.27 -4.65
N ASP A 86 13.41 -1.98 -3.71
CA ASP A 86 12.98 -3.36 -3.82
C ASP A 86 11.44 -3.45 -3.82
N VAL A 87 10.90 -4.52 -4.38
CA VAL A 87 9.46 -4.77 -4.51
C VAL A 87 9.11 -6.14 -3.93
N LEU A 88 8.19 -6.18 -2.99
CA LEU A 88 7.46 -7.38 -2.58
C LEU A 88 6.13 -7.37 -3.30
N SER A 89 6.02 -8.19 -4.33
CA SER A 89 4.87 -8.20 -5.23
C SER A 89 3.67 -8.93 -4.63
N CYS A 90 2.46 -8.60 -5.10
CA CYS A 90 1.26 -9.41 -4.87
C CYS A 90 1.40 -10.81 -5.49
N PRO A 91 0.55 -11.78 -5.10
CA PRO A 91 0.53 -13.11 -5.71
C PRO A 91 0.27 -13.05 -7.22
N LYS A 92 0.91 -13.95 -7.97
CA LYS A 92 0.61 -14.11 -9.40
C LYS A 92 -0.75 -14.74 -9.67
N ASP A 93 -1.13 -15.66 -8.81
CA ASP A 93 -2.42 -16.35 -8.88
C ASP A 93 -3.39 -15.71 -7.90
N PRO A 94 -4.49 -15.08 -8.37
CA PRO A 94 -5.49 -14.47 -7.50
C PRO A 94 -6.10 -15.46 -6.47
N ARG A 95 -6.06 -16.78 -6.72
CA ARG A 95 -6.52 -17.80 -5.78
C ARG A 95 -5.63 -17.89 -4.52
N GLU A 96 -4.39 -17.45 -4.61
CA GLU A 96 -3.44 -17.41 -3.49
C GLU A 96 -3.71 -16.23 -2.57
N ALA A 97 -4.28 -15.14 -3.11
CA ALA A 97 -4.66 -13.96 -2.33
C ALA A 97 -5.59 -14.31 -1.16
N SER A 98 -6.56 -15.18 -1.37
CA SER A 98 -7.52 -15.62 -0.34
C SER A 98 -6.90 -16.48 0.77
N LYS A 99 -5.66 -16.93 0.61
CA LYS A 99 -4.93 -17.73 1.62
C LYS A 99 -4.03 -16.87 2.49
N ILE A 100 -3.90 -15.58 2.18
CA ILE A 100 -3.10 -14.63 2.95
C ILE A 100 -3.88 -14.22 4.19
N GLU A 101 -3.32 -14.49 5.37
CA GLU A 101 -3.91 -14.15 6.64
C GLU A 101 -3.36 -12.84 7.18
N SER A 102 -4.23 -11.97 7.72
CA SER A 102 -3.90 -10.64 8.26
C SER A 102 -2.82 -10.68 9.35
N ARG A 103 -2.74 -11.77 10.14
CA ARG A 103 -1.76 -11.92 11.22
C ARG A 103 -0.29 -11.86 10.77
N PHE A 104 0.00 -12.10 9.48
CA PHE A 104 1.36 -12.01 8.95
C PHE A 104 1.77 -10.57 8.62
N ILE A 105 0.84 -9.64 8.46
CA ILE A 105 1.13 -8.26 8.05
C ILE A 105 2.05 -7.54 9.04
N PRO A 106 1.78 -7.55 10.37
CA PRO A 106 2.69 -6.94 11.34
C PRO A 106 4.10 -7.53 11.30
N ILE A 107 4.20 -8.85 11.12
CA ILE A 107 5.48 -9.56 11.06
C ILE A 107 6.29 -9.10 9.83
N ILE A 108 5.64 -9.01 8.67
CA ILE A 108 6.26 -8.52 7.43
C ILE A 108 6.75 -7.08 7.61
N PHE A 109 5.94 -6.22 8.22
CA PHE A 109 6.31 -4.83 8.48
C PHE A 109 7.49 -4.72 9.44
N ASP A 110 7.53 -5.53 10.49
CA ASP A 110 8.64 -5.54 11.43
C ASP A 110 9.95 -6.04 10.81
N LEU A 111 9.86 -7.01 9.89
CA LEU A 111 11.02 -7.45 9.10
C LEU A 111 11.46 -6.34 8.15
N ALA A 112 10.54 -5.73 7.42
CA ALA A 112 10.84 -4.69 6.45
C ALA A 112 11.48 -3.45 7.10
N ARG A 113 11.00 -3.01 8.29
CA ARG A 113 11.55 -1.86 9.04
C ARG A 113 13.01 -2.03 9.46
N LYS A 114 13.54 -3.25 9.47
CA LYS A 114 14.96 -3.51 9.83
C LYS A 114 15.90 -3.19 8.69
N ASP A 115 15.47 -3.44 7.44
CA ASP A 115 16.32 -3.41 6.26
C ASP A 115 16.09 -2.17 5.38
N TYR A 116 14.93 -1.49 5.53
CA TYR A 116 14.50 -0.34 4.72
C TYR A 116 14.21 0.87 5.57
N ASP A 117 14.56 2.07 5.05
CA ASP A 117 14.24 3.35 5.69
C ASP A 117 12.75 3.66 5.55
N ILE A 118 12.17 3.34 4.39
CA ILE A 118 10.78 3.58 4.03
C ILE A 118 10.17 2.29 3.46
N VAL A 119 8.99 1.94 3.95
CA VAL A 119 8.17 0.87 3.42
C VAL A 119 6.87 1.49 2.91
N LEU A 120 6.68 1.49 1.58
CA LEU A 120 5.48 1.98 0.93
C LEU A 120 4.54 0.82 0.64
N VAL A 121 3.29 0.92 1.06
CA VAL A 121 2.30 -0.14 0.90
C VAL A 121 1.20 0.34 -0.03
N ASP A 122 1.09 -0.28 -1.21
CA ASP A 122 -0.01 -0.05 -2.16
C ASP A 122 -1.18 -0.95 -1.77
N THR A 123 -2.32 -0.38 -1.35
CA THR A 123 -3.47 -1.14 -0.89
C THR A 123 -4.57 -1.24 -1.95
N SER A 124 -5.49 -2.18 -1.79
CA SER A 124 -6.73 -2.17 -2.56
C SER A 124 -7.65 -1.03 -2.07
N HIS A 125 -8.78 -0.84 -2.75
CA HIS A 125 -9.82 0.11 -2.31
C HIS A 125 -10.87 -0.53 -1.39
N ILE A 126 -10.73 -1.82 -1.12
CA ILE A 126 -11.64 -2.58 -0.25
C ILE A 126 -11.08 -2.53 1.17
N LEU A 127 -11.92 -2.14 2.13
CA LEU A 127 -11.58 -2.13 3.55
C LEU A 127 -11.88 -3.50 4.17
N ASP A 128 -11.16 -4.51 3.70
CA ASP A 128 -11.18 -5.86 4.29
C ASP A 128 -10.24 -5.94 5.51
N GLU A 129 -10.21 -7.10 6.17
CA GLU A 129 -9.38 -7.34 7.35
C GLU A 129 -7.89 -7.09 7.09
N ILE A 130 -7.39 -7.46 5.91
CA ILE A 130 -5.99 -7.26 5.52
C ILE A 130 -5.68 -5.77 5.43
N ASN A 131 -6.49 -5.01 4.69
CA ASN A 131 -6.26 -3.58 4.51
C ASN A 131 -6.47 -2.80 5.81
N LEU A 132 -7.43 -3.18 6.65
CA LEU A 132 -7.58 -2.59 7.99
C LEU A 132 -6.34 -2.84 8.84
N THR A 133 -5.80 -4.07 8.82
CA THR A 133 -4.54 -4.39 9.52
C THR A 133 -3.37 -3.56 8.97
N VAL A 134 -3.26 -3.39 7.65
CA VAL A 134 -2.26 -2.51 7.04
C VAL A 134 -2.38 -1.09 7.58
N LEU A 135 -3.59 -0.53 7.62
CA LEU A 135 -3.82 0.82 8.15
C LEU A 135 -3.45 0.94 9.63
N ASP A 136 -3.75 -0.06 10.45
CA ASP A 136 -3.50 -0.04 11.89
C ASP A 136 -2.00 -0.11 12.22
N TYR A 137 -1.23 -0.89 11.45
CA TYR A 137 0.20 -1.04 11.66
C TYR A 137 1.07 -0.05 10.87
N SER A 138 0.47 0.83 10.06
CA SER A 138 1.17 1.90 9.37
C SER A 138 1.53 3.05 10.30
N TYR A 139 2.76 3.58 10.14
CA TYR A 139 3.17 4.83 10.78
C TYR A 139 2.29 6.01 10.31
N MET A 140 1.94 6.02 9.01
CA MET A 140 1.10 7.02 8.37
C MET A 140 0.29 6.37 7.26
N SER A 141 -0.98 6.75 7.11
CA SER A 141 -1.83 6.34 6.00
C SER A 141 -2.15 7.55 5.10
N LEU A 142 -1.82 7.46 3.82
CA LEU A 142 -2.15 8.48 2.82
C LEU A 142 -3.38 8.03 2.04
N PHE A 143 -4.48 8.76 2.17
CA PHE A 143 -5.71 8.51 1.44
C PHE A 143 -5.79 9.37 0.19
N ILE A 144 -5.89 8.69 -0.97
CA ILE A 144 -6.09 9.38 -2.25
C ILE A 144 -7.58 9.52 -2.49
N VAL A 145 -8.03 10.73 -2.72
CA VAL A 145 -9.43 11.10 -2.95
C VAL A 145 -9.50 11.92 -4.23
N THR A 146 -10.56 11.77 -4.99
CA THR A 146 -10.86 12.60 -6.16
C THR A 146 -12.03 13.55 -5.87
N ASN A 147 -12.29 14.52 -6.75
CA ASN A 147 -13.45 15.41 -6.66
C ASN A 147 -14.78 14.75 -7.08
N ASP A 148 -14.80 13.43 -7.22
CA ASP A 148 -16.02 12.66 -7.50
C ASP A 148 -16.92 12.60 -6.26
N PHE A 149 -18.22 12.86 -6.43
CA PHE A 149 -19.17 12.92 -5.32
C PHE A 149 -19.26 11.64 -4.49
N VAL A 150 -19.20 10.46 -5.15
CA VAL A 150 -19.27 9.17 -4.45
C VAL A 150 -17.98 8.93 -3.65
N ASP A 151 -16.85 9.32 -4.19
CA ASP A 151 -15.55 9.21 -3.51
C ASP A 151 -15.52 10.09 -2.25
N LEU A 152 -15.91 11.36 -2.38
CA LEU A 152 -15.99 12.30 -1.26
C LEU A 152 -16.99 11.82 -0.17
N LYS A 153 -18.16 11.33 -0.59
CA LYS A 153 -19.15 10.75 0.35
C LYS A 153 -18.57 9.57 1.12
N ASN A 154 -17.91 8.64 0.43
CA ASN A 154 -17.35 7.44 1.05
C ASN A 154 -16.18 7.81 1.97
N MET A 155 -15.35 8.78 1.56
CA MET A 155 -14.25 9.29 2.41
C MET A 155 -14.80 9.95 3.67
N LYS A 156 -15.86 10.75 3.57
CA LYS A 156 -16.52 11.36 4.74
C LYS A 156 -17.01 10.30 5.73
N SER A 157 -17.57 9.20 5.23
CA SER A 157 -18.01 8.07 6.07
C SER A 157 -16.82 7.41 6.79
N LEU A 158 -15.70 7.20 6.10
CA LEU A 158 -14.49 6.65 6.69
C LEU A 158 -13.89 7.58 7.76
N LEU A 159 -13.89 8.88 7.52
CA LEU A 159 -13.41 9.89 8.48
C LEU A 159 -14.26 9.92 9.75
N SER A 160 -15.57 9.66 9.66
CA SER A 160 -16.41 9.50 10.85
C SER A 160 -15.94 8.33 11.71
N ILE A 161 -15.62 7.17 11.08
CA ILE A 161 -15.08 6.00 11.79
C ILE A 161 -13.73 6.34 12.43
N PHE A 162 -12.84 7.03 11.72
CA PHE A 162 -11.55 7.46 12.26
C PHE A 162 -11.69 8.38 13.48
N LYS A 163 -12.69 9.27 13.45
CA LYS A 163 -13.00 10.12 14.59
C LYS A 163 -13.48 9.31 15.79
N ASP A 164 -14.35 8.33 15.57
CA ASP A 164 -14.89 7.47 16.62
C ASP A 164 -13.81 6.54 17.24
N THR A 165 -12.81 6.14 16.43
CA THR A 165 -11.69 5.29 16.86
C THR A 165 -10.43 6.07 17.26
N ASP A 166 -10.50 7.40 17.30
CA ASP A 166 -9.37 8.31 17.59
C ASP A 166 -8.12 8.09 16.68
N LYS A 167 -8.32 7.62 15.45
CA LYS A 167 -7.25 7.42 14.47
C LYS A 167 -6.80 8.77 13.92
N LYS A 168 -5.53 9.13 14.15
CA LYS A 168 -4.95 10.45 13.78
C LYS A 168 -3.81 10.38 12.76
N ASN A 169 -3.25 9.21 12.53
CA ASN A 169 -2.08 9.01 11.69
C ASN A 169 -2.43 8.85 10.21
N TYR A 170 -3.19 9.80 9.66
CA TYR A 170 -3.54 9.81 8.23
C TYR A 170 -3.40 11.21 7.62
N LEU A 171 -3.23 11.24 6.30
CA LEU A 171 -3.29 12.41 5.44
C LEU A 171 -4.23 12.14 4.26
N ILE A 172 -4.82 13.19 3.72
CA ILE A 172 -5.67 13.12 2.53
C ILE A 172 -4.98 13.89 1.40
N LEU A 173 -4.85 13.24 0.25
CA LEU A 173 -4.37 13.82 -1.00
C LEU A 173 -5.54 13.89 -1.97
N LEU A 174 -5.96 15.11 -2.32
CA LEU A 174 -6.92 15.33 -3.41
C LEU A 174 -6.20 15.20 -4.75
N ASN A 175 -6.57 14.18 -5.51
CA ASN A 175 -6.05 13.93 -6.85
C ASN A 175 -7.14 14.18 -7.89
N ASN A 176 -6.95 15.20 -8.73
CA ASN A 176 -7.88 15.53 -9.81
C ASN A 176 -7.52 14.74 -11.08
N SER A 177 -7.65 13.41 -11.02
CA SER A 177 -7.25 12.52 -12.11
C SER A 177 -8.17 12.60 -13.34
N ARG A 178 -9.33 13.24 -13.23
CA ARG A 178 -10.26 13.46 -14.36
C ARG A 178 -10.82 14.86 -14.28
N ASP A 179 -10.37 15.74 -15.16
CA ASP A 179 -11.07 17.00 -15.44
C ASP A 179 -12.35 16.65 -16.21
N THR A 180 -13.47 16.56 -15.50
CA THR A 180 -14.78 16.34 -16.08
C THR A 180 -15.46 17.64 -16.49
N GLY A 181 -14.80 18.80 -16.26
CA GLY A 181 -15.39 20.12 -16.46
C GLY A 181 -16.62 20.39 -15.57
N LYS A 182 -16.84 19.59 -14.56
CA LYS A 182 -17.96 19.68 -13.60
C LYS A 182 -17.40 19.66 -12.18
N ASP A 183 -17.40 20.80 -11.51
CA ASP A 183 -17.19 20.88 -10.08
C ASP A 183 -18.47 20.43 -9.38
N TYR A 184 -18.48 19.23 -8.83
CA TYR A 184 -19.65 18.66 -8.17
C TYR A 184 -19.79 19.10 -6.71
N MET A 185 -18.73 19.59 -6.11
CA MET A 185 -18.73 20.13 -4.74
C MET A 185 -17.66 21.19 -4.59
N SER A 186 -17.92 22.26 -3.83
CA SER A 186 -16.91 23.17 -3.39
C SER A 186 -16.08 22.53 -2.26
N LEU A 187 -14.84 23.01 -2.06
CA LEU A 187 -13.98 22.55 -0.96
C LEU A 187 -14.56 22.87 0.42
N TYR A 188 -15.65 23.64 0.48
CA TYR A 188 -16.29 24.14 1.71
C TYR A 188 -17.64 23.45 2.01
N ASP A 189 -18.14 22.59 1.15
CA ASP A 189 -19.34 21.78 1.36
C ASP A 189 -18.99 20.41 1.96
#